data_3c07eb8d5c8c68dc434eeaeb9908f932
#
_entry.id   3c07eb8d5c8c68dc434eeaeb9908f932
#
_cell.length_a   1.000
_cell.length_b   1.000
_cell.length_c   1.000
_cell.angle_alpha   90.00
_cell.angle_beta   90.00
_cell.angle_gamma   90.00
#
_symmetry.space_group_name_H-M   'P 1'
#
loop_
_entity.id
_entity.type
_entity.pdbx_description
1 polymer ?
#
loop_
_entity_poly.entity_id
_entity_poly.type
_entity_poly.pdbx_seq_one_letter_code
_entity_poly.pdbx_strand_id
1 'polypeptide(L)'
;MDHGGWYDLDTKEFKNLCGINFVAAMLPPTGGRNVVTMRYLRHFNLIYVEPFDNESLFKIFGNILEWYFINLPQSLPKSITNLKDNIVHSTIELYTKVQTSKELLPTPAKSHYIYNLRDLSKVFQGITKASNRSFVSENDFLKLWAHECSRIFKDRLISIQDQNFFDNLLKDMMKTNFKRDWEGLVTVEPLLWASFIPTLYPDNDKSKKAYSDVYCELTDREAVKKKCYQYL
;
A
#
# COMPACT_ATOMS: atom_id res chain seq x y z
N MET A 1 37.36 7.96 -0.44
CA MET A 1 37.37 7.44 0.94
C MET A 1 38.79 7.25 1.45
N ASP A 2 39.66 6.52 0.76
CA ASP A 2 41.03 6.21 1.23
C ASP A 2 41.91 7.47 1.47
N HIS A 3 41.73 8.51 0.68
CA HIS A 3 42.56 9.73 0.75
C HIS A 3 41.82 10.95 1.33
N GLY A 4 40.60 10.78 1.79
CA GLY A 4 39.78 11.89 2.35
C GLY A 4 39.51 13.04 1.39
N GLY A 5 39.55 12.80 0.08
CA GLY A 5 39.32 13.83 -0.91
C GLY A 5 39.40 13.32 -2.34
N TRP A 6 39.36 14.23 -3.30
CA TRP A 6 39.54 13.96 -4.72
C TRP A 6 40.32 15.10 -5.42
N TYR A 7 40.85 14.82 -6.59
CA TYR A 7 41.38 15.84 -7.46
C TYR A 7 40.30 16.49 -8.31
N ASP A 8 40.26 17.82 -8.33
CA ASP A 8 39.40 18.57 -9.23
C ASP A 8 39.80 18.28 -10.69
N LEU A 9 38.79 18.10 -11.55
CA LEU A 9 39.05 17.73 -12.95
C LEU A 9 39.63 18.87 -13.78
N ASP A 10 39.32 20.12 -13.43
CA ASP A 10 39.75 21.30 -14.19
C ASP A 10 41.06 21.86 -13.63
N THR A 11 41.12 22.16 -12.33
CA THR A 11 42.29 22.78 -11.69
C THR A 11 43.39 21.79 -11.33
N LYS A 12 43.09 20.47 -11.27
CA LYS A 12 43.97 19.39 -10.81
C LYS A 12 44.45 19.56 -9.35
N GLU A 13 43.81 20.44 -8.61
CA GLU A 13 44.06 20.62 -7.19
C GLU A 13 43.36 19.55 -6.36
N PHE A 14 43.97 19.16 -5.24
CA PHE A 14 43.35 18.19 -4.33
C PHE A 14 42.37 18.88 -3.40
N LYS A 15 41.08 18.46 -3.45
CA LYS A 15 40.01 18.93 -2.58
C LYS A 15 39.80 17.97 -1.43
N ASN A 16 40.07 18.44 -0.21
CA ASN A 16 39.84 17.67 1.01
C ASN A 16 38.34 17.60 1.36
N LEU A 17 37.88 16.41 1.77
CA LEU A 17 36.56 16.18 2.35
C LEU A 17 36.65 16.26 3.88
N CYS A 18 36.15 17.32 4.46
CA CYS A 18 36.12 17.51 5.91
C CYS A 18 34.69 17.37 6.47
N GLY A 19 34.52 16.65 7.58
CA GLY A 19 33.26 16.56 8.30
C GLY A 19 32.15 15.80 7.58
N ILE A 20 32.48 14.90 6.64
CA ILE A 20 31.52 14.08 5.89
C ILE A 20 31.54 12.65 6.39
N ASN A 21 30.34 12.13 6.75
CA ASN A 21 30.12 10.74 7.05
C ASN A 21 29.31 10.07 5.93
N PHE A 22 29.70 8.86 5.55
CA PHE A 22 28.99 8.08 4.54
C PHE A 22 28.11 7.06 5.23
N VAL A 23 26.82 7.12 4.94
CA VAL A 23 25.82 6.14 5.37
C VAL A 23 25.19 5.53 4.13
N ALA A 24 25.18 4.20 4.06
CA ALA A 24 24.63 3.47 2.92
C ALA A 24 23.65 2.40 3.39
N ALA A 25 22.57 2.20 2.63
CA ALA A 25 21.62 1.11 2.83
C ALA A 25 21.59 0.23 1.58
N MET A 26 21.65 -1.08 1.76
CA MET A 26 21.61 -2.04 0.66
C MET A 26 20.82 -3.29 1.07
N LEU A 27 20.29 -3.98 0.09
CA LEU A 27 19.78 -5.33 0.27
C LEU A 27 20.91 -6.35 0.08
N PRO A 28 20.79 -7.56 0.68
CA PRO A 28 21.75 -8.64 0.43
C PRO A 28 21.93 -8.88 -1.07
N PRO A 29 23.14 -9.29 -1.52
CA PRO A 29 23.43 -9.51 -2.93
C PRO A 29 22.82 -10.83 -3.43
N THR A 30 21.47 -10.89 -3.47
CA THR A 30 20.69 -12.01 -3.95
C THR A 30 19.79 -11.58 -5.12
N GLY A 31 19.31 -12.50 -5.93
CA GLY A 31 18.36 -12.21 -7.00
C GLY A 31 18.92 -11.36 -8.15
N GLY A 32 20.13 -11.64 -8.60
CA GLY A 32 20.74 -10.96 -9.76
C GLY A 32 21.41 -9.61 -9.46
N ARG A 33 21.58 -9.26 -8.17
CA ARG A 33 22.34 -8.07 -7.75
C ARG A 33 23.83 -8.36 -7.71
N ASN A 34 24.64 -7.36 -8.08
CA ASN A 34 26.09 -7.47 -8.02
C ASN A 34 26.58 -7.51 -6.58
N VAL A 35 27.57 -8.36 -6.33
CA VAL A 35 28.25 -8.44 -5.03
C VAL A 35 29.11 -7.20 -4.83
N VAL A 36 28.97 -6.56 -3.68
CA VAL A 36 29.84 -5.44 -3.30
C VAL A 36 31.19 -5.99 -2.82
N THR A 37 32.29 -5.48 -3.36
CA THR A 37 33.64 -5.97 -3.05
C THR A 37 34.03 -5.68 -1.60
N MET A 38 34.78 -6.60 -0.99
CA MET A 38 35.34 -6.43 0.37
C MET A 38 36.24 -5.20 0.47
N ARG A 39 36.91 -4.83 -0.64
CA ARG A 39 37.74 -3.61 -0.71
C ARG A 39 36.92 -2.34 -0.45
N TYR A 40 35.69 -2.30 -0.89
CA TYR A 40 34.77 -1.17 -0.63
C TYR A 40 34.13 -1.26 0.75
N LEU A 41 33.68 -2.46 1.15
CA LEU A 41 33.02 -2.69 2.44
C LEU A 41 33.90 -2.38 3.66
N ARG A 42 35.25 -2.43 3.51
CA ARG A 42 36.18 -2.09 4.61
C ARG A 42 36.01 -0.68 5.17
N HIS A 43 35.39 0.22 4.42
CA HIS A 43 35.12 1.60 4.85
C HIS A 43 33.88 1.77 5.68
N PHE A 44 33.09 0.70 5.86
CA PHE A 44 31.81 0.74 6.53
C PHE A 44 31.75 -0.23 7.72
N ASN A 45 31.08 0.20 8.78
CA ASN A 45 30.61 -0.71 9.81
C ASN A 45 29.32 -1.35 9.31
N LEU A 46 29.34 -2.67 9.10
CA LEU A 46 28.19 -3.40 8.57
C LEU A 46 27.22 -3.72 9.70
N ILE A 47 25.99 -3.29 9.53
CA ILE A 47 24.89 -3.60 10.44
C ILE A 47 23.86 -4.42 9.67
N TYR A 48 23.60 -5.64 10.11
CA TYR A 48 22.52 -6.46 9.56
C TYR A 48 21.21 -6.11 10.24
N VAL A 49 20.17 -5.86 9.43
CA VAL A 49 18.81 -5.64 9.90
C VAL A 49 17.95 -6.79 9.41
N GLU A 50 17.41 -7.53 10.34
CA GLU A 50 16.55 -8.68 10.07
C GLU A 50 15.18 -8.25 9.50
N PRO A 51 14.58 -9.03 8.56
CA PRO A 51 13.21 -8.77 8.12
C PRO A 51 12.23 -8.86 9.30
N PHE A 52 11.16 -8.06 9.22
CA PHE A 52 10.09 -8.14 10.23
C PHE A 52 9.36 -9.48 10.14
N ASP A 53 9.13 -10.09 11.28
CA ASP A 53 8.24 -11.24 11.43
C ASP A 53 6.76 -10.82 11.42
N ASN A 54 5.87 -11.78 11.26
CA ASN A 54 4.43 -11.50 11.19
C ASN A 54 3.86 -10.89 12.47
N GLU A 55 4.43 -11.21 13.65
CA GLU A 55 4.00 -10.65 14.92
C GLU A 55 4.34 -9.16 15.01
N SER A 56 5.55 -8.80 14.60
CA SER A 56 5.97 -7.39 14.54
C SER A 56 5.12 -6.59 13.55
N LEU A 57 4.84 -7.16 12.37
CA LEU A 57 3.95 -6.54 11.39
C LEU A 57 2.54 -6.35 11.94
N PHE A 58 1.99 -7.37 12.59
CA PHE A 58 0.69 -7.30 13.23
C PHE A 58 0.63 -6.19 14.28
N LYS A 59 1.64 -6.10 15.13
CA LYS A 59 1.73 -5.06 16.17
C LYS A 59 1.82 -3.66 15.56
N ILE A 60 2.63 -3.48 14.53
CA ILE A 60 2.82 -2.16 13.87
C ILE A 60 1.49 -1.71 13.24
N PHE A 61 0.90 -2.52 12.37
CA PHE A 61 -0.30 -2.14 11.63
C PHE A 61 -1.57 -2.18 12.48
N GLY A 62 -1.61 -3.05 13.49
CA GLY A 62 -2.66 -3.07 14.51
C GLY A 62 -2.72 -1.76 15.30
N ASN A 63 -1.58 -1.26 15.75
CA ASN A 63 -1.50 0.03 16.45
C ASN A 63 -1.88 1.21 15.55
N ILE A 64 -1.53 1.18 14.25
CA ILE A 64 -1.92 2.22 13.29
C ILE A 64 -3.45 2.25 13.12
N LEU A 65 -4.09 1.10 12.92
CA LEU A 65 -5.54 1.03 12.80
C LEU A 65 -6.27 1.39 14.10
N GLU A 66 -5.72 0.99 15.24
CA GLU A 66 -6.28 1.36 16.55
C GLU A 66 -6.23 2.87 16.76
N TRP A 67 -5.08 3.48 16.49
CA TRP A 67 -4.94 4.94 16.53
C TRP A 67 -5.94 5.62 15.58
N TYR A 68 -6.09 5.10 14.37
CA TYR A 68 -7.04 5.63 13.40
C TYR A 68 -8.48 5.57 13.93
N PHE A 69 -8.92 4.44 14.46
CA PHE A 69 -10.28 4.28 15.00
C PHE A 69 -10.58 5.19 16.20
N ILE A 70 -9.58 5.41 17.07
CA ILE A 70 -9.72 6.29 18.24
C ILE A 70 -9.82 7.77 17.81
N ASN A 71 -9.09 8.18 16.76
CA ASN A 71 -9.01 9.58 16.35
C ASN A 71 -10.08 9.98 15.32
N LEU A 72 -10.99 9.09 14.93
CA LEU A 72 -12.12 9.47 14.09
C LEU A 72 -13.08 10.40 14.85
N PRO A 73 -13.64 11.44 14.16
CA PRO A 73 -14.50 12.45 14.78
C PRO A 73 -15.76 11.90 15.47
N GLN A 74 -16.22 10.75 15.04
CA GLN A 74 -17.34 10.03 15.64
C GLN A 74 -16.92 8.60 15.92
N SER A 75 -17.41 8.06 17.05
CA SER A 75 -17.15 6.67 17.41
C SER A 75 -17.73 5.69 16.37
N LEU A 76 -16.90 4.77 15.92
CA LEU A 76 -17.33 3.73 15.02
C LEU A 76 -18.21 2.69 15.71
N PRO A 77 -19.14 2.04 14.98
CA PRO A 77 -19.84 0.87 15.46
C PRO A 77 -18.84 -0.20 15.95
N LYS A 78 -19.17 -0.88 17.06
CA LYS A 78 -18.34 -1.98 17.59
C LYS A 78 -18.11 -3.09 16.58
N SER A 79 -19.02 -3.29 15.64
CA SER A 79 -18.88 -4.25 14.56
C SER A 79 -17.64 -3.97 13.68
N ILE A 80 -17.40 -2.71 13.34
CA ILE A 80 -16.22 -2.29 12.53
C ILE A 80 -14.94 -2.38 13.35
N THR A 81 -14.96 -1.92 14.61
CA THR A 81 -13.76 -1.99 15.48
C THR A 81 -13.31 -3.42 15.74
N ASN A 82 -14.25 -4.38 15.83
CA ASN A 82 -13.93 -5.80 15.99
C ASN A 82 -13.28 -6.43 14.75
N LEU A 83 -13.42 -5.81 13.57
CA LEU A 83 -12.74 -6.28 12.36
C LEU A 83 -11.25 -5.93 12.33
N LYS A 84 -10.76 -5.06 13.21
CA LYS A 84 -9.37 -4.57 13.22
C LYS A 84 -8.36 -5.71 13.05
N ASP A 85 -8.39 -6.67 13.95
CA ASP A 85 -7.41 -7.75 13.98
C ASP A 85 -7.51 -8.66 12.75
N ASN A 86 -8.73 -8.95 12.31
CA ASN A 86 -8.96 -9.73 11.09
C ASN A 86 -8.44 -9.01 9.83
N ILE A 87 -8.63 -7.71 9.74
CA ILE A 87 -8.12 -6.88 8.63
C ILE A 87 -6.59 -6.91 8.60
N VAL A 88 -5.95 -6.73 9.76
CA VAL A 88 -4.48 -6.75 9.85
C VAL A 88 -3.94 -8.12 9.44
N HIS A 89 -4.47 -9.19 10.02
CA HIS A 89 -4.06 -10.56 9.69
C HIS A 89 -4.27 -10.87 8.22
N SER A 90 -5.46 -10.57 7.68
CA SER A 90 -5.77 -10.83 6.28
C SER A 90 -4.88 -10.04 5.32
N THR A 91 -4.52 -8.80 5.68
CA THR A 91 -3.61 -7.99 4.84
C THR A 91 -2.20 -8.54 4.84
N ILE A 92 -1.68 -8.99 6.00
CA ILE A 92 -0.36 -9.60 6.11
C ILE A 92 -0.34 -10.95 5.36
N GLU A 93 -1.38 -11.76 5.53
CA GLU A 93 -1.54 -13.03 4.83
C GLU A 93 -1.58 -12.84 3.30
N LEU A 94 -2.37 -11.86 2.82
CA LEU A 94 -2.45 -11.51 1.40
C LEU A 94 -1.08 -11.09 0.87
N TYR A 95 -0.40 -10.19 1.59
CA TYR A 95 0.95 -9.74 1.24
C TYR A 95 1.93 -10.91 1.13
N THR A 96 1.93 -11.82 2.10
CA THR A 96 2.80 -13.00 2.11
C THR A 96 2.49 -13.93 0.94
N LYS A 97 1.21 -14.19 0.67
CA LYS A 97 0.78 -15.04 -0.46
C LYS A 97 1.18 -14.43 -1.81
N VAL A 98 1.00 -13.11 -1.98
CA VAL A 98 1.41 -12.40 -3.21
C VAL A 98 2.92 -12.43 -3.38
N GLN A 99 3.69 -12.26 -2.31
CA GLN A 99 5.16 -12.26 -2.35
C GLN A 99 5.76 -13.64 -2.64
N THR A 100 5.12 -14.71 -2.14
CA THR A 100 5.63 -16.10 -2.25
C THR A 100 5.02 -16.89 -3.39
N SER A 101 3.98 -16.36 -4.05
CA SER A 101 3.32 -17.02 -5.16
C SER A 101 4.24 -17.18 -6.36
N LYS A 102 4.27 -18.37 -6.93
CA LYS A 102 5.07 -18.67 -8.13
C LYS A 102 4.59 -17.91 -9.36
N GLU A 103 3.30 -17.65 -9.46
CA GLU A 103 2.65 -16.93 -10.56
C GLU A 103 3.05 -15.46 -10.61
N LEU A 104 3.32 -14.86 -9.44
CA LEU A 104 3.65 -13.45 -9.29
C LEU A 104 5.14 -13.18 -9.01
N LEU A 105 6.02 -14.17 -9.21
CA LEU A 105 7.46 -13.96 -9.07
C LEU A 105 7.98 -13.01 -10.15
N PRO A 106 8.95 -12.14 -9.79
CA PRO A 106 9.58 -11.25 -10.75
C PRO A 106 10.37 -12.05 -11.79
N THR A 107 10.07 -11.80 -13.05
CA THR A 107 10.82 -12.30 -14.20
C THR A 107 11.41 -11.13 -14.99
N PRO A 108 12.35 -11.35 -15.95
CA PRO A 108 12.86 -10.26 -16.78
C PRO A 108 11.76 -9.45 -17.50
N ALA A 109 10.66 -10.11 -17.91
CA ALA A 109 9.52 -9.46 -18.54
C ALA A 109 8.58 -8.77 -17.54
N LYS A 110 8.61 -9.18 -16.26
CA LYS A 110 7.75 -8.69 -15.17
C LYS A 110 8.61 -8.25 -13.97
N SER A 111 9.68 -7.51 -14.22
CA SER A 111 10.68 -7.11 -13.21
C SER A 111 10.12 -6.23 -12.07
N HIS A 112 8.97 -5.57 -12.32
CA HIS A 112 8.29 -4.72 -11.35
C HIS A 112 7.35 -5.48 -10.39
N TYR A 113 7.22 -6.81 -10.51
CA TYR A 113 6.44 -7.65 -9.58
C TYR A 113 7.21 -7.87 -8.26
N ILE A 114 7.73 -6.80 -7.69
CA ILE A 114 8.44 -6.80 -6.42
C ILE A 114 7.54 -6.13 -5.39
N TYR A 115 7.17 -6.90 -4.37
CA TYR A 115 6.34 -6.45 -3.26
C TYR A 115 7.18 -6.29 -1.99
N ASN A 116 7.01 -5.19 -1.31
CA ASN A 116 7.77 -4.86 -0.10
C ASN A 116 6.86 -4.26 0.99
N LEU A 117 7.43 -4.03 2.18
CA LEU A 117 6.69 -3.46 3.31
C LEU A 117 6.08 -2.09 3.03
N ARG A 118 6.65 -1.32 2.09
CA ARG A 118 6.07 -0.04 1.69
C ARG A 118 4.72 -0.24 0.99
N ASP A 119 4.57 -1.31 0.22
CA ASP A 119 3.30 -1.64 -0.43
C ASP A 119 2.27 -2.06 0.62
N LEU A 120 2.64 -2.88 1.59
CA LEU A 120 1.79 -3.22 2.73
C LEU A 120 1.36 -1.95 3.50
N SER A 121 2.29 -1.06 3.80
CA SER A 121 2.01 0.22 4.46
C SER A 121 1.05 1.11 3.68
N LYS A 122 1.12 1.10 2.34
CA LYS A 122 0.20 1.88 1.49
C LYS A 122 -1.25 1.40 1.55
N VAL A 123 -1.49 0.11 1.79
CA VAL A 123 -2.85 -0.41 2.02
C VAL A 123 -3.45 0.25 3.26
N PHE A 124 -2.73 0.21 4.38
CA PHE A 124 -3.19 0.86 5.62
C PHE A 124 -3.29 2.37 5.49
N GLN A 125 -2.37 3.02 4.77
CA GLN A 125 -2.45 4.43 4.46
C GLN A 125 -3.71 4.77 3.66
N GLY A 126 -4.13 3.91 2.73
CA GLY A 126 -5.36 4.07 1.96
C GLY A 126 -6.59 3.96 2.85
N ILE A 127 -6.64 2.95 3.71
CA ILE A 127 -7.73 2.77 4.68
C ILE A 127 -7.87 3.99 5.60
N THR A 128 -6.75 4.51 6.11
CA THR A 128 -6.75 5.67 7.02
C THR A 128 -7.12 7.01 6.36
N LYS A 129 -7.21 7.07 5.04
CA LYS A 129 -7.74 8.25 4.32
C LYS A 129 -9.26 8.37 4.41
N ALA A 130 -9.96 7.27 4.62
CA ALA A 130 -11.40 7.27 4.74
C ALA A 130 -11.81 7.94 6.06
N SER A 131 -12.95 8.63 6.04
CA SER A 131 -13.55 9.20 7.25
C SER A 131 -14.71 8.31 7.70
N ASN A 132 -15.22 8.55 8.90
CA ASN A 132 -16.43 7.88 9.39
C ASN A 132 -17.68 8.15 8.52
N ARG A 133 -17.62 9.12 7.61
CA ARG A 133 -18.67 9.39 6.62
C ARG A 133 -18.56 8.50 5.38
N SER A 134 -17.40 7.89 5.18
CA SER A 134 -17.09 7.07 4.01
C SER A 134 -17.70 5.67 4.10
N PHE A 135 -17.93 5.18 5.30
CA PHE A 135 -18.48 3.84 5.55
C PHE A 135 -19.41 3.86 6.76
N VAL A 136 -20.56 3.21 6.62
CA VAL A 136 -21.59 3.11 7.66
C VAL A 136 -21.66 1.68 8.22
N SER A 137 -21.35 0.70 7.40
CA SER A 137 -21.46 -0.72 7.72
C SER A 137 -20.14 -1.45 7.67
N GLU A 138 -20.08 -2.66 8.25
CA GLU A 138 -18.96 -3.59 8.08
C GLU A 138 -18.66 -3.86 6.61
N ASN A 139 -19.70 -4.01 5.80
CA ASN A 139 -19.55 -4.31 4.38
C ASN A 139 -18.86 -3.18 3.63
N ASP A 140 -19.16 -1.93 3.95
CA ASP A 140 -18.47 -0.78 3.33
C ASP A 140 -17.00 -0.75 3.72
N PHE A 141 -16.67 -1.08 4.97
CA PHE A 141 -15.29 -1.15 5.43
C PHE A 141 -14.52 -2.30 4.77
N LEU A 142 -15.17 -3.45 4.56
CA LEU A 142 -14.58 -4.56 3.81
C LEU A 142 -14.37 -4.24 2.32
N LYS A 143 -15.30 -3.51 1.70
CA LYS A 143 -15.13 -2.99 0.33
C LYS A 143 -13.94 -2.03 0.24
N LEU A 144 -13.80 -1.11 1.21
CA LEU A 144 -12.65 -0.20 1.28
C LEU A 144 -11.34 -1.00 1.35
N TRP A 145 -11.25 -1.98 2.24
CA TRP A 145 -10.08 -2.84 2.37
C TRP A 145 -9.79 -3.60 1.06
N ALA A 146 -10.78 -4.19 0.44
CA ALA A 146 -10.64 -4.92 -0.82
C ALA A 146 -10.17 -4.00 -1.96
N HIS A 147 -10.71 -2.77 -2.04
CA HIS A 147 -10.26 -1.77 -3.00
C HIS A 147 -8.78 -1.41 -2.79
N GLU A 148 -8.37 -1.11 -1.54
CA GLU A 148 -6.99 -0.72 -1.25
C GLU A 148 -6.01 -1.87 -1.53
N CYS A 149 -6.38 -3.11 -1.23
CA CYS A 149 -5.59 -4.27 -1.61
C CYS A 149 -5.45 -4.41 -3.14
N SER A 150 -6.55 -4.27 -3.87
CA SER A 150 -6.55 -4.32 -5.34
C SER A 150 -5.70 -3.20 -5.94
N ARG A 151 -5.87 -1.98 -5.46
CA ARG A 151 -5.11 -0.81 -5.92
C ARG A 151 -3.59 -0.97 -5.75
N ILE A 152 -3.15 -1.60 -4.66
CA ILE A 152 -1.73 -1.75 -4.37
C ILE A 152 -1.13 -2.98 -5.03
N PHE A 153 -1.83 -4.11 -4.98
CA PHE A 153 -1.27 -5.38 -5.42
C PHE A 153 -1.68 -5.77 -6.85
N LYS A 154 -2.94 -5.49 -7.25
CA LYS A 154 -3.47 -5.89 -8.55
C LYS A 154 -3.14 -4.91 -9.67
N ASP A 155 -3.27 -3.59 -9.45
CA ASP A 155 -3.19 -2.58 -10.53
C ASP A 155 -1.82 -2.54 -11.22
N ARG A 156 -0.78 -3.08 -10.59
CA ARG A 156 0.54 -3.24 -11.21
C ARG A 156 0.68 -4.48 -12.10
N LEU A 157 -0.30 -5.41 -12.05
CA LEU A 157 -0.25 -6.65 -12.81
C LEU A 157 -0.62 -6.39 -14.27
N ILE A 158 0.25 -6.80 -15.19
CA ILE A 158 0.07 -6.56 -16.64
C ILE A 158 -0.68 -7.68 -17.36
N SER A 159 -0.62 -8.92 -16.84
CA SER A 159 -1.29 -10.07 -17.44
C SER A 159 -2.69 -10.26 -16.85
N ILE A 160 -3.68 -10.52 -17.71
CA ILE A 160 -5.04 -10.86 -17.28
C ILE A 160 -5.04 -12.14 -16.42
N GLN A 161 -4.15 -13.08 -16.68
CA GLN A 161 -4.02 -14.30 -15.88
C GLN A 161 -3.58 -13.98 -14.45
N ASP A 162 -2.59 -13.08 -14.30
CA ASP A 162 -2.09 -12.65 -13.00
C ASP A 162 -3.15 -11.86 -12.22
N GLN A 163 -3.92 -11.00 -12.92
CA GLN A 163 -5.04 -10.26 -12.33
C GLN A 163 -6.14 -11.21 -11.84
N ASN A 164 -6.50 -12.20 -12.65
CA ASN A 164 -7.50 -13.21 -12.26
C ASN A 164 -7.02 -14.07 -11.08
N PHE A 165 -5.73 -14.40 -11.05
CA PHE A 165 -5.13 -15.10 -9.90
C PHE A 165 -5.30 -14.28 -8.61
N PHE A 166 -4.98 -12.98 -8.67
CA PHE A 166 -5.15 -12.09 -7.52
C PHE A 166 -6.62 -11.95 -7.11
N ASP A 167 -7.53 -11.79 -8.06
CA ASP A 167 -8.97 -11.69 -7.79
C ASP A 167 -9.50 -12.95 -7.08
N ASN A 168 -9.10 -14.13 -7.54
CA ASN A 168 -9.46 -15.38 -6.88
C ASN A 168 -8.91 -15.44 -5.46
N LEU A 169 -7.64 -15.07 -5.29
CA LEU A 169 -7.01 -15.02 -3.97
C LEU A 169 -7.75 -14.08 -3.01
N LEU A 170 -8.13 -12.89 -3.48
CA LEU A 170 -8.88 -11.92 -2.68
C LEU A 170 -10.29 -12.43 -2.32
N LYS A 171 -11.00 -13.04 -3.27
CA LYS A 171 -12.32 -13.66 -3.05
C LYS A 171 -12.26 -14.80 -2.03
N ASP A 172 -11.26 -15.67 -2.14
CA ASP A 172 -11.04 -16.76 -1.20
C ASP A 172 -10.78 -16.25 0.22
N MET A 173 -9.99 -15.18 0.34
CA MET A 173 -9.72 -14.56 1.64
C MET A 173 -10.96 -13.89 2.23
N MET A 174 -11.79 -13.22 1.42
CA MET A 174 -13.08 -12.68 1.86
C MET A 174 -13.97 -13.78 2.43
N LYS A 175 -14.05 -14.92 1.75
CA LYS A 175 -14.86 -16.06 2.19
C LYS A 175 -14.29 -16.73 3.45
N THR A 176 -12.98 -16.93 3.51
CA THR A 176 -12.33 -17.67 4.61
C THR A 176 -12.26 -16.83 5.88
N ASN A 177 -11.76 -15.59 5.78
CA ASN A 177 -11.41 -14.76 6.94
C ASN A 177 -12.60 -13.92 7.43
N PHE A 178 -13.46 -13.48 6.50
CA PHE A 178 -14.60 -12.60 6.84
C PHE A 178 -15.97 -13.28 6.70
N LYS A 179 -16.02 -14.52 6.16
CA LYS A 179 -17.27 -15.27 5.93
C LYS A 179 -18.28 -14.48 5.08
N ARG A 180 -17.77 -13.76 4.09
CA ARG A 180 -18.57 -12.96 3.15
C ARG A 180 -18.31 -13.41 1.72
N ASP A 181 -19.37 -13.55 0.93
CA ASP A 181 -19.25 -13.82 -0.50
C ASP A 181 -19.03 -12.51 -1.27
N TRP A 182 -18.13 -12.55 -2.24
CA TRP A 182 -17.76 -11.38 -3.05
C TRP A 182 -18.97 -10.81 -3.81
N GLU A 183 -19.75 -11.66 -4.45
CA GLU A 183 -20.91 -11.27 -5.26
C GLU A 183 -22.01 -10.59 -4.44
N GLY A 184 -22.17 -10.99 -3.17
CA GLY A 184 -23.09 -10.34 -2.24
C GLY A 184 -22.57 -9.02 -1.67
N LEU A 185 -21.25 -8.82 -1.70
CA LEU A 185 -20.60 -7.63 -1.16
C LEU A 185 -20.42 -6.54 -2.22
N VAL A 186 -19.91 -6.90 -3.40
CA VAL A 186 -19.55 -5.98 -4.49
C VAL A 186 -20.61 -6.04 -5.59
N THR A 187 -21.45 -5.04 -5.65
CA THR A 187 -22.53 -4.94 -6.64
C THR A 187 -22.10 -4.30 -7.95
N VAL A 188 -21.03 -3.51 -7.93
CA VAL A 188 -20.50 -2.79 -9.10
C VAL A 188 -19.00 -3.04 -9.25
N GLU A 189 -18.60 -3.69 -10.34
CA GLU A 189 -17.19 -3.93 -10.67
C GLU A 189 -16.69 -3.00 -11.79
N PRO A 190 -15.41 -2.61 -11.75
CA PRO A 190 -14.43 -2.77 -10.69
C PRO A 190 -14.77 -1.91 -9.46
N LEU A 191 -14.48 -2.42 -8.26
CA LEU A 191 -14.67 -1.67 -7.01
C LEU A 191 -13.70 -0.48 -6.97
N LEU A 192 -14.23 0.74 -6.93
CA LEU A 192 -13.44 1.98 -6.95
C LEU A 192 -13.82 2.90 -5.80
N TRP A 193 -12.80 3.51 -5.20
CA TRP A 193 -12.92 4.56 -4.20
C TRP A 193 -12.11 5.78 -4.60
N ALA A 194 -12.66 6.98 -4.41
CA ALA A 194 -11.95 8.22 -4.64
C ALA A 194 -12.56 9.39 -3.87
N SER A 195 -11.83 10.52 -3.82
CA SER A 195 -12.24 11.76 -3.13
C SER A 195 -12.53 12.93 -4.08
N PHE A 196 -12.41 12.73 -5.41
CA PHE A 196 -12.48 13.82 -6.39
C PHE A 196 -13.87 14.06 -6.99
N ILE A 197 -14.91 13.32 -6.57
CA ILE A 197 -16.28 13.47 -7.09
C ILE A 197 -17.19 14.06 -6.01
N PRO A 198 -17.38 15.39 -5.99
CA PRO A 198 -18.24 16.03 -5.01
C PRO A 198 -19.74 15.81 -5.26
N THR A 199 -20.13 15.27 -6.41
CA THR A 199 -21.51 15.24 -6.90
C THR A 199 -22.33 14.03 -6.44
N LEU A 200 -21.78 13.13 -5.64
CA LEU A 200 -22.52 11.96 -5.14
C LEU A 200 -23.39 12.26 -3.90
N TYR A 201 -23.34 13.49 -3.39
CA TYR A 201 -24.14 13.91 -2.26
C TYR A 201 -25.19 14.95 -2.68
N PRO A 202 -26.44 14.86 -2.19
CA PRO A 202 -27.51 15.76 -2.62
C PRO A 202 -27.22 17.23 -2.28
N ASP A 203 -27.62 18.10 -3.18
CA ASP A 203 -27.31 19.54 -3.25
C ASP A 203 -27.79 20.43 -2.06
N ASN A 204 -28.43 19.85 -1.04
CA ASN A 204 -29.12 20.60 0.00
C ASN A 204 -28.28 21.01 1.21
N ASP A 205 -26.98 20.70 1.24
CA ASP A 205 -26.16 21.04 2.38
C ASP A 205 -25.18 22.18 2.06
N LYS A 206 -25.34 23.32 2.76
CA LYS A 206 -24.48 24.50 2.65
C LYS A 206 -23.02 24.27 3.04
N SER A 207 -22.68 23.04 3.44
CA SER A 207 -21.31 22.58 3.75
C SER A 207 -20.58 22.01 2.53
N LYS A 208 -20.91 22.43 1.31
CA LYS A 208 -20.34 21.93 0.03
C LYS A 208 -18.81 21.78 0.02
N LYS A 209 -18.07 22.59 0.78
CA LYS A 209 -16.62 22.51 0.88
C LYS A 209 -16.12 21.30 1.70
N ALA A 210 -16.92 20.79 2.63
CA ALA A 210 -16.53 19.69 3.51
C ALA A 210 -16.71 18.30 2.88
N TYR A 211 -17.49 18.19 1.81
CA TYR A 211 -17.77 16.92 1.13
C TYR A 211 -16.91 16.64 -0.10
N SER A 212 -16.21 17.63 -0.62
CA SER A 212 -15.36 17.47 -1.81
C SER A 212 -14.13 16.59 -1.59
N ASP A 213 -13.78 16.35 -0.32
CA ASP A 213 -12.56 15.62 0.05
C ASP A 213 -12.85 14.29 0.76
N VAL A 214 -14.10 13.82 0.75
CA VAL A 214 -14.46 12.54 1.37
C VAL A 214 -14.08 11.39 0.44
N TYR A 215 -13.26 10.49 0.95
CA TYR A 215 -12.89 9.26 0.24
C TYR A 215 -14.03 8.26 0.32
N CYS A 216 -14.74 8.01 -0.77
CA CYS A 216 -15.95 7.20 -0.81
C CYS A 216 -16.03 6.26 -2.02
N GLU A 217 -16.89 5.24 -1.92
CA GLU A 217 -17.14 4.31 -3.02
C GLU A 217 -17.78 5.01 -4.22
N LEU A 218 -17.28 4.73 -5.40
CA LEU A 218 -17.79 5.27 -6.67
C LEU A 218 -18.72 4.26 -7.34
N THR A 219 -20.00 4.39 -7.09
CA THR A 219 -21.04 3.52 -7.67
C THR A 219 -21.53 4.03 -9.02
N ASP A 220 -21.56 5.37 -9.23
CA ASP A 220 -22.01 5.98 -10.49
C ASP A 220 -20.84 6.15 -11.47
N ARG A 221 -20.75 5.23 -12.42
CA ARG A 221 -19.71 5.20 -13.46
C ARG A 221 -19.79 6.34 -14.45
N GLU A 222 -21.00 6.76 -14.81
CA GLU A 222 -21.20 7.85 -15.77
C GLU A 222 -20.79 9.19 -15.17
N ALA A 223 -21.07 9.44 -13.88
CA ALA A 223 -20.60 10.62 -13.17
C ALA A 223 -19.06 10.65 -13.10
N VAL A 224 -18.41 9.51 -12.81
CA VAL A 224 -16.95 9.37 -12.82
C VAL A 224 -16.38 9.71 -14.19
N LYS A 225 -16.91 9.09 -15.24
CA LYS A 225 -16.49 9.28 -16.63
C LYS A 225 -16.63 10.76 -17.05
N LYS A 226 -17.78 11.36 -16.79
CA LYS A 226 -18.04 12.78 -17.07
C LYS A 226 -17.05 13.68 -16.36
N LYS A 227 -16.70 13.37 -15.10
CA LYS A 227 -15.75 14.17 -14.33
C LYS A 227 -14.33 14.02 -14.88
N CYS A 228 -13.91 12.82 -15.24
CA CYS A 228 -12.59 12.60 -15.88
C CYS A 228 -12.45 13.38 -17.19
N TYR A 229 -13.50 13.39 -18.04
CA TYR A 229 -13.48 14.17 -19.29
C TYR A 229 -13.45 15.70 -19.09
N GLN A 230 -13.83 16.21 -17.92
CA GLN A 230 -13.70 17.64 -17.61
C GLN A 230 -12.27 18.07 -17.30
N TYR A 231 -11.38 17.12 -16.99
CA TYR A 231 -9.97 17.38 -16.70
C TYR A 231 -9.04 17.08 -17.89
N LEU A 232 -9.54 16.45 -18.94
CA LEU A 232 -8.83 16.24 -20.22
C LEU A 232 -9.05 17.40 -21.17
#